data_95e3900f632bea34691d498a6f8518f1
#
_entry.id   95e3900f632bea34691d498a6f8518f1
#
_cell.length_a   1.000
_cell.length_b   1.000
_cell.length_c   1.000
_cell.angle_alpha   90.00
_cell.angle_beta   90.00
_cell.angle_gamma   90.00
#
_symmetry.space_group_name_H-M   'P 1'
#
loop_
_entity.id
_entity.type
_entity.pdbx_description
1 polymer ?
#
loop_
_entity_poly.entity_id
_entity_poly.type
_entity_poly.pdbx_seq_one_letter_code
_entity_poly.pdbx_strand_id
1 'polypeptide(L)'
;MRKLFLLNIVVAISFSVVAQNKEPYMTKSLSSESVKSTEVQTSGGSITVTGVNSTAETKVEVYISGNNGKIEISKEEIAKRLEDYDLTVSVSNSKLSAIARPKQRNMDWKKGLSISFKVYVLKNVSTDLSTSGGSINLTNLTGEQKFSTSGGSLNIDNVGGNIDGRTSGGSIHLANSRDDIDLSTSGGSIEARNCDGKLRLSTSGGSLNLKDLKGDIRATTSGGSVNGRNISGELVTHTSGGSIHLYDLACSLEASNSGGGIDIEIKELGKYVKVSNSGGHIDLQLPKDKGVDLDLSGGKIKTDQLGNFNGKIEDDQLEGKLNGGGVSVKVRSSGGRISLAFK
;
A
#
# COMPACT_ATOMS: atom_id res chain seq x y z
N MET A 1 55.50 -44.70 -19.96
CA MET A 1 54.76 -43.97 -18.88
C MET A 1 53.50 -43.38 -19.47
N ARG A 2 52.39 -44.07 -19.30
CA ARG A 2 51.06 -43.62 -19.76
C ARG A 2 50.38 -42.87 -18.60
N LYS A 3 50.10 -41.57 -18.78
CA LYS A 3 49.33 -40.76 -17.82
C LYS A 3 47.85 -40.99 -18.09
N LEU A 4 47.16 -41.56 -17.11
CA LEU A 4 45.70 -41.69 -17.09
C LEU A 4 45.12 -40.35 -16.63
N PHE A 5 44.29 -39.68 -17.47
CA PHE A 5 43.47 -38.57 -17.08
C PHE A 5 42.12 -39.09 -16.57
N LEU A 6 41.87 -38.92 -15.28
CA LEU A 6 40.57 -39.15 -14.67
C LEU A 6 39.68 -37.93 -14.90
N LEU A 7 38.64 -38.10 -15.71
CA LEU A 7 37.59 -37.10 -15.94
C LEU A 7 36.54 -37.23 -14.84
N ASN A 8 36.53 -36.30 -13.89
CA ASN A 8 35.48 -36.22 -12.89
C ASN A 8 34.23 -35.56 -13.51
N ILE A 9 33.21 -36.36 -13.79
CA ILE A 9 31.87 -35.86 -14.18
C ILE A 9 31.15 -35.47 -12.91
N VAL A 10 31.01 -34.13 -12.67
CA VAL A 10 30.14 -33.60 -11.65
C VAL A 10 28.71 -33.57 -12.21
N VAL A 11 27.88 -34.51 -11.77
CA VAL A 11 26.45 -34.51 -12.06
C VAL A 11 25.80 -33.46 -11.15
N ALA A 12 25.50 -32.29 -11.69
CA ALA A 12 24.67 -31.30 -11.03
C ALA A 12 23.20 -31.76 -11.04
N ILE A 13 22.73 -32.30 -9.93
CA ILE A 13 21.32 -32.62 -9.73
C ILE A 13 20.63 -31.28 -9.44
N SER A 14 19.99 -30.69 -10.45
CA SER A 14 19.09 -29.57 -10.28
C SER A 14 17.76 -30.04 -9.64
N PHE A 15 17.60 -29.81 -8.36
CA PHE A 15 16.29 -29.92 -7.71
C PHE A 15 15.38 -28.85 -8.25
N SER A 16 14.51 -29.18 -9.19
CA SER A 16 13.37 -28.35 -9.53
C SER A 16 12.40 -28.41 -8.34
N VAL A 17 12.33 -27.35 -7.56
CA VAL A 17 11.25 -27.14 -6.60
C VAL A 17 9.99 -26.92 -7.42
N VAL A 18 9.26 -27.97 -7.71
CA VAL A 18 7.89 -27.87 -8.22
C VAL A 18 7.05 -27.36 -7.05
N ALA A 19 6.70 -26.08 -7.10
CA ALA A 19 5.66 -25.55 -6.23
C ALA A 19 4.40 -26.39 -6.48
N GLN A 20 4.00 -27.21 -5.51
CA GLN A 20 2.78 -27.99 -5.58
C GLN A 20 1.60 -27.01 -5.68
N ASN A 21 1.07 -26.84 -6.89
CA ASN A 21 -0.23 -26.22 -7.08
C ASN A 21 -1.26 -27.13 -6.41
N LYS A 22 -1.73 -26.75 -5.20
CA LYS A 22 -2.83 -27.49 -4.57
C LYS A 22 -4.03 -27.46 -5.52
N GLU A 23 -4.59 -28.61 -5.80
CA GLU A 23 -5.82 -28.69 -6.56
C GLU A 23 -6.98 -28.02 -5.79
N PRO A 24 -7.87 -27.30 -6.47
CA PRO A 24 -9.06 -26.75 -5.82
C PRO A 24 -9.96 -27.87 -5.30
N TYR A 25 -10.54 -27.69 -4.13
CA TYR A 25 -11.58 -28.56 -3.58
C TYR A 25 -12.82 -28.54 -4.48
N MET A 26 -13.16 -27.38 -5.01
CA MET A 26 -14.29 -27.18 -5.92
C MET A 26 -13.94 -26.07 -6.94
N THR A 27 -14.37 -26.26 -8.17
CA THR A 27 -14.35 -25.23 -9.22
C THR A 27 -15.76 -25.06 -9.78
N LYS A 28 -16.25 -23.81 -9.84
CA LYS A 28 -17.50 -23.46 -10.50
C LYS A 28 -17.21 -22.51 -11.67
N SER A 29 -17.55 -22.92 -12.89
CA SER A 29 -17.49 -22.05 -14.06
C SER A 29 -18.54 -20.95 -13.97
N LEU A 30 -18.22 -19.76 -14.41
CA LEU A 30 -19.10 -18.60 -14.53
C LEU A 30 -19.24 -18.15 -15.99
N SER A 31 -18.79 -18.94 -16.95
CA SER A 31 -18.71 -18.55 -18.38
C SER A 31 -20.07 -18.21 -18.99
N SER A 32 -21.16 -18.77 -18.47
CA SER A 32 -22.54 -18.49 -18.87
C SER A 32 -23.20 -17.38 -18.05
N GLU A 33 -22.52 -16.84 -17.05
CA GLU A 33 -23.07 -15.88 -16.10
C GLU A 33 -22.63 -14.45 -16.39
N SER A 34 -23.54 -13.50 -16.31
CA SER A 34 -23.21 -12.07 -16.40
C SER A 34 -22.97 -11.52 -15.01
N VAL A 35 -21.73 -11.61 -14.50
CA VAL A 35 -21.36 -11.11 -13.17
C VAL A 35 -21.00 -9.64 -13.25
N LYS A 36 -21.73 -8.77 -12.51
CA LYS A 36 -21.47 -7.33 -12.36
C LYS A 36 -20.95 -6.96 -10.97
N SER A 37 -21.26 -7.78 -9.97
CA SER A 37 -20.79 -7.59 -8.61
C SER A 37 -20.42 -8.93 -7.97
N THR A 38 -19.48 -8.89 -7.05
CA THR A 38 -18.93 -10.07 -6.40
C THR A 38 -18.82 -9.82 -4.90
N GLU A 39 -19.48 -10.67 -4.12
CA GLU A 39 -19.36 -10.72 -2.66
C GLU A 39 -18.61 -11.99 -2.26
N VAL A 40 -17.50 -11.82 -1.54
CA VAL A 40 -16.74 -12.96 -1.03
C VAL A 40 -16.48 -12.79 0.45
N GLN A 41 -16.87 -13.78 1.24
CA GLN A 41 -16.67 -13.77 2.69
C GLN A 41 -16.09 -15.10 3.18
N THR A 42 -15.06 -15.00 4.01
CA THR A 42 -14.49 -16.17 4.70
C THR A 42 -13.94 -15.78 6.08
N SER A 43 -13.77 -16.73 6.97
CA SER A 43 -13.23 -16.44 8.30
C SER A 43 -11.70 -16.59 8.36
N GLY A 44 -11.13 -17.64 7.80
CA GLY A 44 -9.70 -17.96 7.95
C GLY A 44 -8.89 -17.95 6.65
N GLY A 45 -9.55 -18.05 5.50
CA GLY A 45 -8.89 -18.17 4.20
C GLY A 45 -8.57 -16.84 3.53
N SER A 46 -7.73 -16.89 2.53
CA SER A 46 -7.42 -15.76 1.68
C SER A 46 -8.44 -15.60 0.55
N ILE A 47 -8.60 -14.37 0.08
CA ILE A 47 -9.45 -14.04 -1.06
C ILE A 47 -8.56 -13.48 -2.17
N THR A 48 -8.66 -14.04 -3.36
CA THR A 48 -7.99 -13.51 -4.55
C THR A 48 -9.04 -13.24 -5.62
N VAL A 49 -9.10 -12.02 -6.15
CA VAL A 49 -9.98 -11.67 -7.27
C VAL A 49 -9.13 -11.15 -8.41
N THR A 50 -9.27 -11.77 -9.57
CA THR A 50 -8.49 -11.42 -10.77
C THR A 50 -9.44 -11.08 -11.92
N GLY A 51 -9.26 -9.90 -12.48
CA GLY A 51 -9.93 -9.48 -13.69
C GLY A 51 -9.35 -10.17 -14.93
N VAL A 52 -10.19 -10.89 -15.67
CA VAL A 52 -9.82 -11.59 -16.91
C VAL A 52 -10.41 -10.89 -18.14
N ASN A 53 -9.90 -11.24 -19.31
CA ASN A 53 -10.33 -10.61 -20.57
C ASN A 53 -11.52 -11.34 -21.25
N SER A 54 -11.71 -12.61 -20.93
CA SER A 54 -12.71 -13.46 -21.60
C SER A 54 -13.65 -14.09 -20.57
N THR A 55 -14.94 -14.18 -20.92
CA THR A 55 -15.94 -14.90 -20.13
C THR A 55 -15.61 -16.39 -19.98
N ALA A 56 -14.92 -16.99 -20.96
CA ALA A 56 -14.50 -18.38 -20.89
C ALA A 56 -13.52 -18.67 -19.73
N GLU A 57 -12.82 -17.64 -19.24
CA GLU A 57 -11.87 -17.74 -18.13
C GLU A 57 -12.54 -17.51 -16.77
N THR A 58 -13.81 -17.05 -16.75
CA THR A 58 -14.48 -16.70 -15.49
C THR A 58 -14.87 -17.95 -14.70
N LYS A 59 -14.46 -17.99 -13.44
CA LYS A 59 -14.69 -19.11 -12.52
C LYS A 59 -14.47 -18.72 -11.07
N VAL A 60 -14.94 -19.57 -10.17
CA VAL A 60 -14.58 -19.57 -8.75
C VAL A 60 -13.89 -20.89 -8.42
N GLU A 61 -12.74 -20.81 -7.80
CA GLU A 61 -12.03 -21.94 -7.23
C GLU A 61 -12.01 -21.83 -5.71
N VAL A 62 -12.35 -22.91 -5.02
CA VAL A 62 -12.37 -22.99 -3.56
C VAL A 62 -11.24 -23.91 -3.11
N TYR A 63 -10.42 -23.42 -2.21
CA TYR A 63 -9.32 -24.18 -1.62
C TYR A 63 -9.56 -24.34 -0.13
N ILE A 64 -9.45 -25.56 0.37
CA ILE A 64 -9.71 -25.88 1.77
C ILE A 64 -8.48 -26.53 2.39
N SER A 65 -8.08 -26.07 3.57
CA SER A 65 -7.00 -26.63 4.36
C SER A 65 -7.32 -26.53 5.85
N GLY A 66 -6.58 -27.27 6.68
CA GLY A 66 -6.68 -27.11 8.13
C GLY A 66 -6.15 -25.74 8.57
N ASN A 67 -6.73 -25.20 9.63
CA ASN A 67 -6.45 -23.84 10.09
C ASN A 67 -5.01 -23.65 10.62
N ASN A 68 -4.35 -24.72 11.03
CA ASN A 68 -2.97 -24.69 11.53
C ASN A 68 -1.89 -24.76 10.43
N GLY A 69 -2.27 -24.85 9.15
CA GLY A 69 -1.39 -24.71 7.98
C GLY A 69 -0.25 -25.73 7.83
N LYS A 70 0.00 -26.56 8.85
CA LYS A 70 1.18 -27.46 8.92
C LYS A 70 0.87 -28.93 8.63
N ILE A 71 -0.39 -29.33 8.63
CA ILE A 71 -0.80 -30.72 8.43
C ILE A 71 -1.79 -30.72 7.27
N GLU A 72 -1.44 -31.45 6.21
CA GLU A 72 -2.42 -31.82 5.17
C GLU A 72 -3.46 -32.72 5.82
N ILE A 73 -4.71 -32.28 5.80
CA ILE A 73 -5.84 -33.10 6.23
C ILE A 73 -6.42 -33.82 5.02
N SER A 74 -6.86 -35.06 5.23
CA SER A 74 -7.43 -35.88 4.14
C SER A 74 -8.71 -35.28 3.60
N LYS A 75 -9.12 -35.67 2.39
CA LYS A 75 -10.39 -35.20 1.79
C LYS A 75 -11.59 -35.61 2.64
N GLU A 76 -11.54 -36.76 3.28
CA GLU A 76 -12.58 -37.27 4.18
C GLU A 76 -12.69 -36.40 5.45
N GLU A 77 -11.56 -36.00 6.02
CA GLU A 77 -11.55 -35.12 7.19
C GLU A 77 -12.01 -33.71 6.82
N ILE A 78 -11.67 -33.20 5.63
CA ILE A 78 -12.20 -31.95 5.11
C ILE A 78 -13.72 -32.04 5.01
N ALA A 79 -14.26 -33.08 4.38
CA ALA A 79 -15.70 -33.27 4.20
C ALA A 79 -16.45 -33.28 5.55
N LYS A 80 -15.93 -34.04 6.52
CA LYS A 80 -16.48 -34.11 7.88
C LYS A 80 -16.51 -32.74 8.57
N ARG A 81 -15.39 -32.01 8.55
CA ARG A 81 -15.31 -30.68 9.19
C ARG A 81 -16.13 -29.63 8.45
N LEU A 82 -16.33 -29.80 7.15
CA LEU A 82 -17.12 -28.88 6.33
C LEU A 82 -18.62 -28.92 6.70
N GLU A 83 -19.10 -29.97 7.34
CA GLU A 83 -20.48 -30.05 7.90
C GLU A 83 -20.74 -28.92 8.92
N ASP A 84 -19.69 -28.42 9.58
CA ASP A 84 -19.76 -27.31 10.53
C ASP A 84 -19.72 -25.94 9.85
N TYR A 85 -19.70 -25.86 8.53
CA TYR A 85 -19.63 -24.62 7.76
C TYR A 85 -20.81 -24.49 6.79
N ASP A 86 -21.22 -23.25 6.58
CA ASP A 86 -22.07 -22.88 5.44
C ASP A 86 -21.13 -22.42 4.30
N LEU A 87 -20.94 -23.28 3.32
CA LEU A 87 -20.19 -22.98 2.09
C LEU A 87 -21.15 -22.81 0.93
N THR A 88 -21.23 -21.61 0.36
CA THR A 88 -22.11 -21.30 -0.76
C THR A 88 -21.33 -20.59 -1.87
N VAL A 89 -21.53 -21.04 -3.11
CA VAL A 89 -21.07 -20.32 -4.31
C VAL A 89 -22.26 -20.27 -5.29
N SER A 90 -22.84 -19.10 -5.45
CA SER A 90 -24.04 -18.90 -6.28
C SER A 90 -23.98 -17.60 -7.06
N VAL A 91 -24.69 -17.53 -8.18
CA VAL A 91 -24.93 -16.29 -8.92
C VAL A 91 -26.42 -16.04 -8.96
N SER A 92 -26.84 -14.85 -8.59
CA SER A 92 -28.22 -14.39 -8.66
C SER A 92 -28.25 -12.90 -8.95
N ASN A 93 -29.09 -12.44 -9.85
CA ASN A 93 -29.23 -11.05 -10.25
C ASN A 93 -27.89 -10.38 -10.62
N SER A 94 -27.05 -11.07 -11.39
CA SER A 94 -25.70 -10.63 -11.78
C SER A 94 -24.74 -10.41 -10.60
N LYS A 95 -25.06 -10.93 -9.40
CA LYS A 95 -24.21 -10.92 -8.22
C LYS A 95 -23.69 -12.32 -7.94
N LEU A 96 -22.35 -12.46 -7.94
CA LEU A 96 -21.69 -13.65 -7.43
C LEU A 96 -21.59 -13.55 -5.91
N SER A 97 -22.03 -14.58 -5.20
CA SER A 97 -21.84 -14.73 -3.76
C SER A 97 -21.03 -16.00 -3.49
N ALA A 98 -19.85 -15.84 -2.90
CA ALA A 98 -18.96 -16.93 -2.47
C ALA A 98 -18.69 -16.78 -0.97
N ILE A 99 -19.40 -17.52 -0.15
CA ILE A 99 -19.44 -17.32 1.30
C ILE A 99 -19.08 -18.62 2.00
N ALA A 100 -18.15 -18.53 2.95
CA ALA A 100 -17.79 -19.62 3.85
C ALA A 100 -17.81 -19.11 5.30
N ARG A 101 -18.78 -19.57 6.09
CA ARG A 101 -18.98 -19.17 7.49
C ARG A 101 -19.10 -20.40 8.38
N PRO A 102 -18.47 -20.41 9.58
CA PRO A 102 -18.75 -21.42 10.56
C PRO A 102 -20.22 -21.28 11.06
N LYS A 103 -20.91 -22.38 11.21
CA LYS A 103 -22.28 -22.42 11.75
C LYS A 103 -22.34 -22.01 13.23
N GLN A 104 -21.27 -22.27 13.96
CA GLN A 104 -21.16 -21.95 15.39
C GLN A 104 -20.07 -20.90 15.63
N ARG A 105 -20.36 -19.91 16.49
CA ARG A 105 -19.40 -18.84 16.86
C ARG A 105 -18.20 -19.33 17.69
N ASN A 106 -18.36 -20.37 18.50
CA ASN A 106 -17.34 -20.88 19.44
C ASN A 106 -16.72 -22.18 18.95
N MET A 107 -16.37 -22.26 17.67
CA MET A 107 -15.66 -23.42 17.13
C MET A 107 -14.23 -23.46 17.68
N ASP A 108 -13.74 -24.66 18.04
CA ASP A 108 -12.33 -24.88 18.34
C ASP A 108 -11.48 -24.54 17.12
N TRP A 109 -10.72 -23.43 17.23
CA TRP A 109 -9.92 -22.92 16.12
C TRP A 109 -8.90 -23.96 15.59
N LYS A 110 -8.44 -24.90 16.43
CA LYS A 110 -7.51 -25.97 16.03
C LYS A 110 -8.15 -26.98 15.08
N LYS A 111 -9.46 -27.14 15.16
CA LYS A 111 -10.28 -28.00 14.28
C LYS A 111 -10.87 -27.23 13.11
N GLY A 112 -10.70 -25.90 13.08
CA GLY A 112 -11.22 -25.04 12.05
C GLY A 112 -10.60 -25.32 10.67
N LEU A 113 -11.33 -24.90 9.64
CA LEU A 113 -10.90 -24.92 8.25
C LEU A 113 -10.51 -23.51 7.79
N SER A 114 -9.46 -23.42 7.01
CA SER A 114 -9.13 -22.27 6.20
C SER A 114 -9.71 -22.47 4.81
N ILE A 115 -10.75 -21.71 4.46
CA ILE A 115 -11.46 -21.79 3.19
C ILE A 115 -11.11 -20.55 2.38
N SER A 116 -10.31 -20.72 1.33
CA SER A 116 -9.84 -19.63 0.47
C SER A 116 -10.58 -19.65 -0.87
N PHE A 117 -10.80 -18.46 -1.41
CA PHE A 117 -11.44 -18.29 -2.71
C PHE A 117 -10.48 -17.64 -3.71
N LYS A 118 -10.39 -18.20 -4.92
CA LYS A 118 -9.85 -17.54 -6.10
C LYS A 118 -10.98 -17.32 -7.08
N VAL A 119 -11.24 -16.05 -7.37
CA VAL A 119 -12.35 -15.60 -8.22
C VAL A 119 -11.77 -14.96 -9.47
N TYR A 120 -12.16 -15.45 -10.62
CA TYR A 120 -11.81 -14.93 -11.93
C TYR A 120 -13.08 -14.34 -12.55
N VAL A 121 -13.10 -13.03 -12.76
CA VAL A 121 -14.25 -12.29 -13.29
C VAL A 121 -13.81 -11.32 -14.38
N LEU A 122 -14.73 -10.77 -15.15
CA LEU A 122 -14.37 -9.70 -16.08
C LEU A 122 -13.84 -8.48 -15.33
N LYS A 123 -12.97 -7.69 -15.97
CA LYS A 123 -12.27 -6.56 -15.32
C LYS A 123 -13.20 -5.53 -14.68
N ASN A 124 -14.31 -5.22 -15.34
CA ASN A 124 -15.27 -4.24 -14.85
C ASN A 124 -16.32 -4.91 -13.96
N VAL A 125 -15.99 -5.07 -12.68
CA VAL A 125 -16.83 -5.67 -11.66
C VAL A 125 -16.63 -4.95 -10.32
N SER A 126 -17.73 -4.74 -9.59
CA SER A 126 -17.62 -4.24 -8.20
C SER A 126 -17.40 -5.40 -7.24
N THR A 127 -16.58 -5.20 -6.21
CA THR A 127 -16.32 -6.25 -5.20
C THR A 127 -16.63 -5.77 -3.78
N ASP A 128 -17.14 -6.71 -2.96
CA ASP A 128 -17.27 -6.56 -1.51
C ASP A 128 -16.68 -7.82 -0.86
N LEU A 129 -15.46 -7.66 -0.30
CA LEU A 129 -14.66 -8.79 0.15
C LEU A 129 -14.35 -8.67 1.64
N SER A 130 -14.54 -9.75 2.39
CA SER A 130 -14.19 -9.76 3.81
C SER A 130 -13.60 -11.10 4.26
N THR A 131 -12.53 -11.00 5.04
CA THR A 131 -11.97 -12.15 5.76
C THR A 131 -11.46 -11.72 7.12
N SER A 132 -11.32 -12.63 8.07
CA SER A 132 -10.72 -12.27 9.37
C SER A 132 -9.22 -12.53 9.40
N GLY A 133 -8.76 -13.67 8.89
CA GLY A 133 -7.36 -14.07 9.02
C GLY A 133 -6.53 -13.98 7.74
N GLY A 134 -7.13 -14.18 6.59
CA GLY A 134 -6.43 -14.29 5.32
C GLY A 134 -6.10 -12.95 4.67
N SER A 135 -5.21 -12.99 3.69
CA SER A 135 -4.91 -11.83 2.85
C SER A 135 -5.93 -11.67 1.73
N ILE A 136 -6.10 -10.43 1.27
CA ILE A 136 -6.93 -10.11 0.11
C ILE A 136 -6.02 -9.63 -1.02
N ASN A 137 -6.17 -10.23 -2.19
CA ASN A 137 -5.39 -9.90 -3.38
C ASN A 137 -6.35 -9.50 -4.51
N LEU A 138 -6.16 -8.30 -5.06
CA LEU A 138 -6.92 -7.76 -6.18
C LEU A 138 -5.98 -7.48 -7.34
N THR A 139 -6.34 -7.96 -8.52
CA THR A 139 -5.49 -7.75 -9.70
C THR A 139 -6.34 -7.51 -10.95
N ASN A 140 -5.97 -6.52 -11.78
CA ASN A 140 -6.58 -6.22 -13.07
C ASN A 140 -8.09 -5.92 -13.00
N LEU A 141 -8.53 -5.12 -12.03
CA LEU A 141 -9.94 -4.78 -11.83
C LEU A 141 -10.20 -3.30 -12.07
N THR A 142 -11.46 -3.00 -12.45
CA THR A 142 -11.98 -1.64 -12.50
C THR A 142 -13.38 -1.60 -11.90
N GLY A 143 -13.78 -0.44 -11.33
CA GLY A 143 -15.07 -0.25 -10.69
C GLY A 143 -14.93 0.02 -9.19
N GLU A 144 -15.97 -0.29 -8.43
CA GLU A 144 -15.97 -0.10 -6.98
C GLU A 144 -15.40 -1.33 -6.28
N GLN A 145 -14.30 -1.15 -5.55
CA GLN A 145 -13.61 -2.23 -4.86
C GLN A 145 -13.63 -1.95 -3.35
N LYS A 146 -14.40 -2.71 -2.59
CA LYS A 146 -14.47 -2.62 -1.14
C LYS A 146 -13.99 -3.91 -0.51
N PHE A 147 -13.04 -3.81 0.40
CA PHE A 147 -12.46 -5.02 1.00
C PHE A 147 -11.87 -4.78 2.38
N SER A 148 -11.98 -5.80 3.24
CA SER A 148 -11.43 -5.72 4.60
C SER A 148 -10.94 -7.06 5.12
N THR A 149 -9.87 -6.99 5.91
CA THR A 149 -9.40 -8.14 6.70
C THR A 149 -8.97 -7.67 8.09
N SER A 150 -8.94 -8.57 9.07
CA SER A 150 -8.40 -8.20 10.39
C SER A 150 -6.91 -8.50 10.51
N GLY A 151 -6.47 -9.67 10.05
CA GLY A 151 -5.07 -10.11 10.24
C GLY A 151 -4.20 -10.08 9.00
N GLY A 152 -4.78 -10.30 7.83
CA GLY A 152 -4.05 -10.46 6.57
C GLY A 152 -3.59 -9.16 5.94
N SER A 153 -2.72 -9.28 4.96
CA SER A 153 -2.27 -8.16 4.13
C SER A 153 -3.23 -7.90 2.96
N LEU A 154 -3.22 -6.67 2.47
CA LEU A 154 -3.93 -6.26 1.26
C LEU A 154 -2.92 -6.07 0.14
N ASN A 155 -3.10 -6.76 -0.98
CA ASN A 155 -2.25 -6.65 -2.16
C ASN A 155 -3.12 -6.21 -3.35
N ILE A 156 -2.86 -5.04 -3.87
CA ILE A 156 -3.64 -4.39 -4.92
C ILE A 156 -2.70 -4.07 -6.09
N ASP A 157 -2.96 -4.63 -7.26
CA ASP A 157 -2.13 -4.41 -8.44
C ASP A 157 -2.97 -4.20 -9.69
N ASN A 158 -2.72 -3.11 -10.41
CA ASN A 158 -3.41 -2.74 -11.62
C ASN A 158 -4.95 -2.65 -11.43
N VAL A 159 -5.36 -1.87 -10.44
CA VAL A 159 -6.77 -1.65 -10.10
C VAL A 159 -7.11 -0.18 -10.29
N GLY A 160 -8.29 0.08 -10.87
CA GLY A 160 -8.79 1.44 -11.09
C GLY A 160 -10.23 1.62 -10.64
N GLY A 161 -10.65 2.87 -10.45
CA GLY A 161 -11.97 3.26 -9.96
C GLY A 161 -11.94 3.64 -8.48
N ASN A 162 -13.00 3.30 -7.74
CA ASN A 162 -13.09 3.60 -6.31
C ASN A 162 -12.59 2.40 -5.49
N ILE A 163 -11.49 2.59 -4.75
CA ILE A 163 -10.81 1.54 -4.00
C ILE A 163 -10.85 1.89 -2.50
N ASP A 164 -11.63 1.16 -1.70
CA ASP A 164 -11.70 1.28 -0.23
C ASP A 164 -11.24 -0.02 0.42
N GLY A 165 -10.06 -0.02 1.04
CA GLY A 165 -9.46 -1.21 1.63
C GLY A 165 -8.95 -1.01 3.05
N ARG A 166 -9.25 -1.95 3.96
CA ARG A 166 -8.86 -1.85 5.37
C ARG A 166 -8.32 -3.17 5.91
N THR A 167 -7.25 -3.06 6.70
CA THR A 167 -6.78 -4.17 7.53
C THR A 167 -6.43 -3.67 8.93
N SER A 168 -6.46 -4.54 9.94
CA SER A 168 -6.01 -4.13 11.28
C SER A 168 -4.55 -4.47 11.52
N GLY A 169 -4.12 -5.67 11.18
CA GLY A 169 -2.75 -6.14 11.48
C GLY A 169 -1.80 -6.17 10.30
N GLY A 170 -2.30 -6.43 9.11
CA GLY A 170 -1.47 -6.65 7.92
C GLY A 170 -0.91 -5.38 7.28
N SER A 171 0.04 -5.57 6.40
CA SER A 171 0.56 -4.50 5.54
C SER A 171 -0.28 -4.33 4.28
N ILE A 172 -0.16 -3.17 3.64
CA ILE A 172 -0.83 -2.86 2.40
C ILE A 172 0.22 -2.64 1.31
N HIS A 173 0.09 -3.36 0.20
CA HIS A 173 0.91 -3.20 -0.99
C HIS A 173 0.02 -2.77 -2.15
N LEU A 174 0.21 -1.55 -2.62
CA LEU A 174 -0.51 -0.94 -3.71
C LEU A 174 0.44 -0.68 -4.88
N ALA A 175 0.10 -1.16 -6.07
CA ALA A 175 0.91 -0.92 -7.25
C ALA A 175 0.05 -0.66 -8.49
N ASN A 176 0.58 0.14 -9.44
CA ASN A 176 0.02 0.32 -10.78
C ASN A 176 -1.47 0.68 -10.80
N SER A 177 -1.95 1.36 -9.76
CA SER A 177 -3.38 1.61 -9.53
C SER A 177 -3.71 3.09 -9.64
N ARG A 178 -4.99 3.40 -9.92
CA ARG A 178 -5.39 4.77 -10.23
C ARG A 178 -6.78 5.13 -9.74
N ASP A 179 -7.11 6.40 -9.85
CA ASP A 179 -8.39 7.07 -9.57
C ASP A 179 -8.58 7.40 -8.08
N ASP A 180 -9.62 6.97 -7.38
CA ASP A 180 -9.88 7.33 -5.98
C ASP A 180 -9.54 6.14 -5.05
N ILE A 181 -8.49 6.29 -4.24
CA ILE A 181 -7.91 5.21 -3.45
C ILE A 181 -7.90 5.62 -1.96
N ASP A 182 -8.57 4.85 -1.12
CA ASP A 182 -8.59 5.03 0.34
C ASP A 182 -8.19 3.72 1.03
N LEU A 183 -6.97 3.68 1.57
CA LEU A 183 -6.39 2.48 2.17
C LEU A 183 -5.90 2.75 3.59
N SER A 184 -6.27 1.87 4.52
CA SER A 184 -5.87 2.03 5.91
C SER A 184 -5.48 0.72 6.60
N THR A 185 -4.50 0.82 7.49
CA THR A 185 -4.13 -0.25 8.41
C THR A 185 -3.85 0.30 9.80
N SER A 186 -4.00 -0.52 10.85
CA SER A 186 -3.62 -0.08 12.20
C SER A 186 -2.17 -0.46 12.54
N GLY A 187 -1.73 -1.66 12.19
CA GLY A 187 -0.41 -2.16 12.58
C GLY A 187 0.65 -2.17 11.49
N GLY A 188 0.28 -2.53 10.28
CA GLY A 188 1.22 -2.75 9.18
C GLY A 188 1.72 -1.48 8.51
N SER A 189 2.69 -1.63 7.65
CA SER A 189 3.18 -0.57 6.77
C SER A 189 2.38 -0.49 5.47
N ILE A 190 2.39 0.68 4.82
CA ILE A 190 1.80 0.85 3.49
C ILE A 190 2.92 1.14 2.50
N GLU A 191 2.99 0.35 1.45
CA GLU A 191 3.82 0.57 0.29
C GLU A 191 2.94 0.90 -0.91
N ALA A 192 3.14 2.08 -1.51
CA ALA A 192 2.44 2.52 -2.72
C ALA A 192 3.44 2.89 -3.80
N ARG A 193 3.28 2.32 -5.00
CA ARG A 193 4.18 2.57 -6.12
C ARG A 193 3.45 2.66 -7.46
N ASN A 194 3.90 3.59 -8.31
CA ASN A 194 3.37 3.78 -9.66
C ASN A 194 1.84 3.97 -9.66
N CYS A 195 1.35 4.92 -8.86
CA CYS A 195 -0.08 5.20 -8.75
C CYS A 195 -0.40 6.65 -9.08
N ASP A 196 -1.60 6.86 -9.63
CA ASP A 196 -2.08 8.17 -10.08
C ASP A 196 -3.51 8.42 -9.57
N GLY A 197 -3.82 9.64 -9.20
CA GLY A 197 -5.16 10.06 -8.81
C GLY A 197 -5.24 10.65 -7.41
N LYS A 198 -6.31 10.35 -6.70
CA LYS A 198 -6.53 10.80 -5.33
C LYS A 198 -6.26 9.67 -4.36
N LEU A 199 -5.16 9.78 -3.63
CA LEU A 199 -4.69 8.73 -2.73
C LEU A 199 -4.81 9.18 -1.27
N ARG A 200 -5.54 8.44 -0.46
CA ARG A 200 -5.56 8.53 1.00
C ARG A 200 -4.98 7.26 1.59
N LEU A 201 -3.82 7.39 2.22
CA LEU A 201 -3.07 6.28 2.79
C LEU A 201 -2.81 6.54 4.27
N SER A 202 -3.32 5.69 5.16
CA SER A 202 -3.16 5.89 6.60
C SER A 202 -2.76 4.63 7.34
N THR A 203 -1.82 4.76 8.27
CA THR A 203 -1.49 3.71 9.22
C THR A 203 -1.30 4.30 10.62
N SER A 204 -1.48 3.51 11.68
CA SER A 204 -1.16 3.97 13.03
C SER A 204 0.25 3.59 13.45
N GLY A 205 0.68 2.35 13.19
CA GLY A 205 1.97 1.84 13.67
C GLY A 205 3.08 1.80 12.64
N GLY A 206 2.76 1.46 11.40
CA GLY A 206 3.74 1.20 10.35
C GLY A 206 4.28 2.44 9.65
N SER A 207 5.23 2.22 8.77
CA SER A 207 5.80 3.26 7.91
C SER A 207 5.06 3.36 6.58
N LEU A 208 5.16 4.52 5.94
CA LEU A 208 4.65 4.79 4.60
C LEU A 208 5.84 4.86 3.64
N ASN A 209 5.82 4.02 2.59
CA ASN A 209 6.81 4.02 1.52
C ASN A 209 6.11 4.37 0.21
N LEU A 210 6.38 5.56 -0.30
CA LEU A 210 5.69 6.19 -1.42
C LEU A 210 6.67 6.38 -2.58
N LYS A 211 6.39 5.78 -3.72
CA LYS A 211 7.29 5.87 -4.86
C LYS A 211 6.54 6.04 -6.17
N ASP A 212 7.02 6.96 -7.01
CA ASP A 212 6.45 7.18 -8.35
C ASP A 212 4.94 7.46 -8.29
N LEU A 213 4.53 8.43 -7.46
CA LEU A 213 3.13 8.79 -7.27
C LEU A 213 2.79 10.12 -7.93
N LYS A 214 1.56 10.24 -8.43
CA LYS A 214 1.07 11.45 -9.07
C LYS A 214 -0.37 11.75 -8.66
N GLY A 215 -0.67 13.04 -8.42
CA GLY A 215 -2.03 13.50 -8.14
C GLY A 215 -2.18 14.19 -6.78
N ASP A 216 -3.33 13.97 -6.11
CA ASP A 216 -3.65 14.51 -4.79
C ASP A 216 -3.42 13.40 -3.73
N ILE A 217 -2.32 13.54 -2.98
CA ILE A 217 -1.84 12.48 -2.10
C ILE A 217 -1.88 12.94 -0.65
N ARG A 218 -2.63 12.22 0.18
CA ARG A 218 -2.62 12.36 1.62
C ARG A 218 -2.08 11.07 2.26
N ALA A 219 -0.94 11.17 2.95
CA ALA A 219 -0.26 10.03 3.54
C ALA A 219 0.08 10.29 5.02
N THR A 220 -0.54 9.56 5.95
CA THR A 220 -0.42 9.83 7.38
C THR A 220 -0.08 8.57 8.17
N THR A 221 0.82 8.72 9.15
CA THR A 221 1.10 7.70 10.15
C THR A 221 1.24 8.32 11.54
N SER A 222 1.07 7.53 12.61
CA SER A 222 1.34 8.01 13.97
C SER A 222 2.72 7.57 14.47
N GLY A 223 3.12 6.31 14.22
CA GLY A 223 4.35 5.76 14.78
C GLY A 223 5.53 5.66 13.83
N GLY A 224 5.27 5.34 12.58
CA GLY A 224 6.31 5.06 11.59
C GLY A 224 6.87 6.29 10.89
N SER A 225 7.83 6.06 10.03
CA SER A 225 8.40 7.10 9.16
C SER A 225 7.64 7.20 7.83
N VAL A 226 7.73 8.37 7.20
CA VAL A 226 7.25 8.58 5.82
C VAL A 226 8.45 8.71 4.91
N ASN A 227 8.57 7.79 3.97
CA ASN A 227 9.61 7.80 2.95
C ASN A 227 8.95 8.01 1.59
N GLY A 228 9.30 9.07 0.88
CA GLY A 228 8.74 9.40 -0.44
C GLY A 228 9.80 9.70 -1.47
N ARG A 229 9.58 9.24 -2.71
CA ARG A 229 10.46 9.57 -3.84
C ARG A 229 9.66 9.68 -5.14
N ASN A 230 10.03 10.67 -5.95
CA ASN A 230 9.42 10.94 -7.26
C ASN A 230 7.89 11.11 -7.16
N ILE A 231 7.49 12.17 -6.45
CA ILE A 231 6.06 12.47 -6.21
C ILE A 231 5.73 13.78 -6.90
N SER A 232 4.63 13.81 -7.66
CA SER A 232 4.16 14.99 -8.37
C SER A 232 2.69 15.31 -8.10
N GLY A 233 2.31 16.59 -8.17
CA GLY A 233 0.96 17.10 -7.91
C GLY A 233 0.83 17.79 -6.56
N GLU A 234 0.15 17.22 -5.58
CA GLU A 234 0.02 17.72 -4.22
C GLU A 234 0.29 16.61 -3.21
N LEU A 235 1.15 16.86 -2.24
CA LEU A 235 1.44 15.93 -1.14
C LEU A 235 1.18 16.57 0.22
N VAL A 236 0.26 15.99 0.98
CA VAL A 236 0.03 16.29 2.39
C VAL A 236 0.44 15.08 3.22
N THR A 237 1.42 15.25 4.10
CA THR A 237 1.92 14.14 4.92
C THR A 237 2.13 14.52 6.38
N HIS A 238 1.90 13.56 7.26
CA HIS A 238 2.08 13.71 8.70
C HIS A 238 2.60 12.45 9.35
N THR A 239 3.52 12.61 10.31
CA THR A 239 3.85 11.58 11.30
C THR A 239 4.00 12.21 12.69
N SER A 240 3.73 11.43 13.75
CA SER A 240 3.94 11.92 15.12
C SER A 240 5.25 11.43 15.71
N GLY A 241 5.69 10.20 15.39
CA GLY A 241 6.85 9.57 16.03
C GLY A 241 8.07 9.38 15.14
N GLY A 242 7.88 9.05 13.87
CA GLY A 242 8.96 8.77 12.93
C GLY A 242 9.58 10.01 12.31
N SER A 243 10.38 9.81 11.28
CA SER A 243 10.96 10.88 10.45
C SER A 243 10.26 10.98 9.10
N ILE A 244 10.41 12.11 8.42
CA ILE A 244 9.93 12.32 7.06
C ILE A 244 11.13 12.48 6.13
N HIS A 245 11.24 11.62 5.12
CA HIS A 245 12.29 11.66 4.11
C HIS A 245 11.66 11.70 2.73
N LEU A 246 11.75 12.83 2.04
CA LEU A 246 11.09 13.08 0.77
C LEU A 246 12.09 13.59 -0.25
N TYR A 247 12.25 12.89 -1.37
CA TYR A 247 13.22 13.22 -2.40
C TYR A 247 12.59 13.26 -3.79
N ASP A 248 13.19 14.03 -4.68
CA ASP A 248 12.76 14.16 -6.08
C ASP A 248 11.30 14.63 -6.21
N LEU A 249 10.89 15.62 -5.40
CA LEU A 249 9.52 16.12 -5.41
C LEU A 249 9.28 17.15 -6.53
N ALA A 250 8.15 17.03 -7.22
CA ALA A 250 7.63 18.01 -8.18
C ALA A 250 6.16 18.35 -7.83
N CYS A 251 5.92 18.89 -6.62
CA CYS A 251 4.58 19.03 -6.06
C CYS A 251 4.40 20.24 -5.14
N SER A 252 3.16 20.58 -4.85
CA SER A 252 2.79 21.36 -3.67
C SER A 252 2.94 20.49 -2.44
N LEU A 253 3.53 21.00 -1.37
CA LEU A 253 3.89 20.18 -0.21
C LEU A 253 3.35 20.77 1.10
N GLU A 254 2.71 19.91 1.91
CA GLU A 254 2.50 20.14 3.32
C GLU A 254 3.02 18.93 4.10
N ALA A 255 4.10 19.12 4.87
CA ALA A 255 4.72 18.08 5.67
C ALA A 255 4.79 18.50 7.14
N SER A 256 4.33 17.63 8.04
CA SER A 256 4.36 17.91 9.48
C SER A 256 4.81 16.72 10.29
N ASN A 257 5.65 16.98 11.31
CA ASN A 257 6.15 15.97 12.23
C ASN A 257 6.14 16.51 13.66
N SER A 258 5.97 15.62 14.63
CA SER A 258 6.06 15.99 16.05
C SER A 258 7.37 15.54 16.69
N GLY A 259 8.00 14.44 16.27
CA GLY A 259 9.12 13.83 16.97
C GLY A 259 10.44 13.78 16.21
N GLY A 260 10.48 13.17 15.05
CA GLY A 260 11.72 12.93 14.29
C GLY A 260 12.15 14.09 13.41
N GLY A 261 13.18 13.87 12.61
CA GLY A 261 13.67 14.84 11.62
C GLY A 261 12.80 14.89 10.36
N ILE A 262 12.98 15.96 9.59
CA ILE A 262 12.36 16.12 8.27
C ILE A 262 13.46 16.45 7.26
N ASP A 263 13.64 15.60 6.26
CA ASP A 263 14.59 15.78 5.16
C ASP A 263 13.82 15.83 3.85
N ILE A 264 13.90 16.95 3.14
CA ILE A 264 13.14 17.21 1.92
C ILE A 264 14.02 17.75 0.82
N GLU A 265 13.96 17.12 -0.36
CA GLU A 265 14.52 17.64 -1.61
C GLU A 265 13.40 17.91 -2.61
N ILE A 266 13.24 19.16 -3.02
CA ILE A 266 12.26 19.58 -4.02
C ILE A 266 12.99 19.87 -5.34
N LYS A 267 12.63 19.13 -6.38
CA LYS A 267 13.13 19.31 -7.74
C LYS A 267 12.38 20.40 -8.48
N GLU A 268 11.06 20.44 -8.32
CA GLU A 268 10.18 21.44 -8.92
C GLU A 268 9.15 21.92 -7.90
N LEU A 269 9.05 23.23 -7.73
CA LEU A 269 8.08 23.83 -6.82
C LEU A 269 6.67 23.79 -7.40
N GLY A 270 5.72 23.30 -6.61
CA GLY A 270 4.31 23.46 -6.88
C GLY A 270 3.78 24.85 -6.46
N LYS A 271 2.55 24.91 -5.96
CA LYS A 271 1.90 26.18 -5.54
C LYS A 271 2.41 26.70 -4.20
N TYR A 272 2.86 25.82 -3.31
CA TYR A 272 3.34 26.16 -1.97
C TYR A 272 4.22 25.05 -1.39
N VAL A 273 5.01 25.42 -0.39
CA VAL A 273 5.76 24.49 0.48
C VAL A 273 5.49 24.90 1.93
N LYS A 274 4.89 24.01 2.72
CA LYS A 274 4.67 24.17 4.15
C LYS A 274 5.30 23.01 4.90
N VAL A 275 6.24 23.30 5.79
CA VAL A 275 6.93 22.30 6.60
C VAL A 275 6.89 22.71 8.06
N SER A 276 6.45 21.80 8.93
CA SER A 276 6.42 22.04 10.37
C SER A 276 6.96 20.87 11.16
N ASN A 277 7.78 21.15 12.18
CA ASN A 277 8.33 20.15 13.08
C ASN A 277 8.33 20.66 14.53
N SER A 278 7.87 19.85 15.46
CA SER A 278 7.88 20.23 16.88
C SER A 278 9.19 19.89 17.60
N GLY A 279 9.87 18.79 17.22
CA GLY A 279 10.98 18.28 18.01
C GLY A 279 12.32 18.16 17.30
N GLY A 280 12.35 17.83 16.03
CA GLY A 280 13.58 17.51 15.31
C GLY A 280 14.09 18.63 14.39
N HIS A 281 15.13 18.34 13.66
CA HIS A 281 15.66 19.22 12.62
C HIS A 281 14.79 19.18 11.36
N ILE A 282 14.93 20.23 10.54
CA ILE A 282 14.37 20.29 9.20
C ILE A 282 15.53 20.62 8.24
N ASP A 283 15.78 19.71 7.31
CA ASP A 283 16.72 19.93 6.21
C ASP A 283 15.90 20.03 4.91
N LEU A 284 15.86 21.23 4.31
CA LEU A 284 15.06 21.53 3.11
C LEU A 284 15.99 21.99 1.98
N GLN A 285 15.91 21.29 0.85
CA GLN A 285 16.61 21.64 -0.37
C GLN A 285 15.64 22.08 -1.46
N LEU A 286 15.85 23.28 -2.01
CA LEU A 286 15.02 23.90 -3.04
C LEU A 286 15.80 24.08 -4.35
N PRO A 287 15.11 24.19 -5.50
CA PRO A 287 15.75 24.53 -6.76
C PRO A 287 16.28 25.99 -6.75
N LYS A 288 17.52 26.18 -7.23
CA LYS A 288 18.29 27.43 -7.10
C LYS A 288 17.69 28.60 -7.88
N ASP A 289 17.15 28.36 -9.05
CA ASP A 289 16.80 29.42 -10.01
C ASP A 289 15.32 29.86 -9.92
N LYS A 290 14.64 29.48 -8.85
CA LYS A 290 13.21 29.81 -8.69
C LYS A 290 13.02 30.97 -7.72
N GLY A 291 12.05 31.85 -8.05
CA GLY A 291 11.58 32.89 -7.16
C GLY A 291 10.73 32.31 -6.04
N VAL A 292 11.07 32.61 -4.79
CA VAL A 292 10.33 32.15 -3.60
C VAL A 292 10.14 33.27 -2.57
N ASP A 293 9.02 33.21 -1.88
CA ASP A 293 8.74 34.02 -0.69
C ASP A 293 9.03 33.14 0.53
N LEU A 294 10.13 33.41 1.21
CA LEU A 294 10.62 32.65 2.34
C LEU A 294 10.05 33.21 3.66
N ASP A 295 9.53 32.31 4.51
CA ASP A 295 9.08 32.62 5.86
C ASP A 295 9.45 31.44 6.76
N LEU A 296 10.63 31.51 7.38
CA LEU A 296 11.19 30.46 8.23
C LEU A 296 11.30 30.96 9.68
N SER A 297 10.94 30.12 10.65
CA SER A 297 11.22 30.37 12.06
C SER A 297 11.54 29.06 12.80
N GLY A 298 12.57 29.09 13.65
CA GLY A 298 13.02 27.91 14.39
C GLY A 298 14.04 28.24 15.47
N GLY A 299 14.60 27.22 16.11
CA GLY A 299 15.63 27.44 17.15
C GLY A 299 16.96 27.97 16.60
N LYS A 300 17.31 27.58 15.39
CA LYS A 300 18.46 28.10 14.64
C LYS A 300 18.30 27.86 13.15
N ILE A 301 18.50 28.89 12.35
CA ILE A 301 18.45 28.79 10.89
C ILE A 301 19.86 28.81 10.32
N LYS A 302 20.15 27.86 9.42
CA LYS A 302 21.34 27.82 8.59
C LYS A 302 20.92 27.84 7.13
N THR A 303 21.55 28.66 6.33
CA THR A 303 21.30 28.74 4.89
C THR A 303 22.59 28.89 4.12
N ASP A 304 22.63 28.46 2.88
CA ASP A 304 23.63 28.83 1.91
C ASP A 304 23.61 30.35 1.69
N GLN A 305 24.67 30.89 1.08
CA GLN A 305 24.69 32.31 0.73
C GLN A 305 23.54 32.63 -0.26
N LEU A 306 22.63 33.50 0.16
CA LEU A 306 21.47 33.92 -0.65
C LEU A 306 21.87 35.08 -1.58
N GLY A 307 22.03 34.77 -2.88
CA GLY A 307 22.12 35.82 -3.91
C GLY A 307 20.72 36.34 -4.23
N ASN A 308 20.58 37.62 -4.66
CA ASN A 308 19.29 38.25 -5.00
C ASN A 308 18.19 38.07 -3.93
N PHE A 309 18.55 38.14 -2.66
CA PHE A 309 17.65 38.11 -1.53
C PHE A 309 17.31 39.52 -1.04
N ASN A 310 16.03 39.78 -0.83
CA ASN A 310 15.54 41.02 -0.23
C ASN A 310 14.67 40.70 0.96
N GLY A 311 15.15 40.92 2.16
CA GLY A 311 14.49 40.57 3.39
C GLY A 311 15.38 40.66 4.62
N LYS A 312 14.92 39.99 5.69
CA LYS A 312 15.59 39.95 7.00
C LYS A 312 16.09 38.53 7.28
N ILE A 313 17.31 38.43 7.78
CA ILE A 313 17.95 37.19 8.23
C ILE A 313 18.41 37.40 9.67
N GLU A 314 17.88 36.58 10.56
CA GLU A 314 18.28 36.49 11.97
C GLU A 314 18.65 35.03 12.29
N ASP A 315 19.17 34.77 13.48
CA ASP A 315 19.58 33.41 13.88
C ASP A 315 18.43 32.41 13.91
N ASP A 316 17.23 32.90 14.23
CA ASP A 316 16.00 32.10 14.43
C ASP A 316 14.84 32.46 13.47
N GLN A 317 15.03 33.50 12.63
CA GLN A 317 14.03 33.97 11.66
C GLN A 317 14.66 34.35 10.33
N LEU A 318 14.02 33.93 9.22
CA LEU A 318 14.36 34.34 7.87
C LEU A 318 13.06 34.69 7.13
N GLU A 319 12.90 35.96 6.74
CA GLU A 319 11.71 36.44 6.04
C GLU A 319 12.13 37.34 4.87
N GLY A 320 11.67 37.02 3.67
CA GLY A 320 11.96 37.83 2.48
C GLY A 320 11.73 37.12 1.17
N LYS A 321 12.16 37.80 0.11
CA LYS A 321 12.00 37.35 -1.27
C LYS A 321 13.35 36.95 -1.87
N LEU A 322 13.45 35.76 -2.37
CA LEU A 322 14.60 35.30 -3.14
C LEU A 322 14.25 35.29 -4.63
N ASN A 323 15.15 35.78 -5.49
CA ASN A 323 14.97 35.89 -6.95
C ASN A 323 13.66 36.61 -7.34
N GLY A 324 13.30 37.69 -6.63
CA GLY A 324 12.11 38.48 -6.91
C GLY A 324 10.81 38.00 -6.25
N GLY A 325 10.86 36.86 -5.52
CA GLY A 325 9.70 36.27 -4.88
C GLY A 325 8.89 35.34 -5.84
N GLY A 326 7.87 34.67 -5.30
CA GLY A 326 7.04 33.73 -6.07
C GLY A 326 6.34 32.71 -5.21
N VAL A 327 6.79 31.46 -5.23
CA VAL A 327 6.15 30.38 -4.46
C VAL A 327 6.36 30.59 -2.96
N SER A 328 5.30 30.52 -2.17
CA SER A 328 5.36 30.63 -0.72
C SER A 328 6.03 29.39 -0.09
N VAL A 329 7.11 29.60 0.65
CA VAL A 329 7.84 28.58 1.40
C VAL A 329 7.79 28.94 2.89
N LYS A 330 6.95 28.22 3.66
CA LYS A 330 6.81 28.40 5.10
C LYS A 330 7.39 27.23 5.85
N VAL A 331 8.38 27.49 6.72
CA VAL A 331 9.01 26.45 7.54
C VAL A 331 8.97 26.85 9.01
N ARG A 332 8.45 25.97 9.85
CA ARG A 332 8.33 26.22 11.29
C ARG A 332 8.96 25.08 12.08
N SER A 333 9.81 25.41 13.03
CA SER A 333 10.31 24.45 14.01
C SER A 333 10.22 25.05 15.42
N SER A 334 9.63 24.32 16.37
CA SER A 334 9.45 24.84 17.73
C SER A 334 10.75 24.97 18.52
N GLY A 335 11.81 24.23 18.17
CA GLY A 335 13.09 24.30 18.87
C GLY A 335 14.26 23.67 18.10
N GLY A 336 13.98 23.04 16.97
CA GLY A 336 14.97 22.40 16.13
C GLY A 336 15.69 23.36 15.19
N ARG A 337 16.80 22.87 14.63
CA ARG A 337 17.52 23.57 13.56
C ARG A 337 16.77 23.44 12.24
N ILE A 338 16.76 24.51 11.47
CA ILE A 338 16.34 24.53 10.09
C ILE A 338 17.59 24.75 9.22
N SER A 339 17.85 23.85 8.27
CA SER A 339 18.87 24.02 7.24
C SER A 339 18.18 24.19 5.89
N LEU A 340 18.43 25.31 5.22
CA LEU A 340 17.92 25.61 3.89
C LEU A 340 19.08 25.62 2.90
N ALA A 341 19.01 24.76 1.89
CA ALA A 341 19.99 24.65 0.83
C ALA A 341 19.36 24.84 -0.56
N PHE A 342 20.17 25.21 -1.55
CA PHE A 342 19.74 25.43 -2.92
C PHE A 342 20.62 24.63 -3.90
N LYS A 343 19.99 23.91 -4.81
CA LYS A 343 20.65 23.04 -5.79
C LYS A 343 20.31 23.43 -7.22
#